data_d841d3d18b664418d07b65459744ff22
#
_entry.id   d841d3d18b664418d07b65459744ff22
#
_cell.length_a   1.000
_cell.length_b   1.000
_cell.length_c   1.000
_cell.angle_alpha   90.00
_cell.angle_beta   90.00
_cell.angle_gamma   90.00
#
_symmetry.space_group_name_H-M   'P 1'
#
loop_
_entity.id
_entity.type
_entity.pdbx_description
1 polymer ?
#
loop_
_entity_poly.entity_id
_entity_poly.type
_entity_poly.pdbx_seq_one_letter_code
_entity_poly.pdbx_strand_id
1 'polypeptide(L)'
;MSIAITLVCNKGGVGRSTTAQNVGWRLAKSNYKVLIVDLDSQANTSITLCKDYEALVITAKKSITEMLKSNDKYFTDYIVPTRHKNLDLLASSWELDMTESMIRNESSPNTQLRDRLDVVCEDKYDFIIYDTPPRKTDKFIHNALIISNYYWYIVSSENRWALDAKPIMDKTIKDVTESMGARIQPIPALITLYRRRNALSTLVVEQCKKIFDYGIMKATIRDTTEMRKSSAMYQTIYEYNHRAEVAKDYTKATEELIVTLRATQTKLKL
;
A
#
# COMPACT_ATOMS: atom_id res chain seq x y z
N MET A 1 15.60 2.06 -11.65
CA MET A 1 14.29 2.78 -11.51
C MET A 1 13.36 1.93 -10.68
N SER A 2 12.93 2.43 -9.55
CA SER A 2 12.04 1.74 -8.60
C SER A 2 10.63 1.56 -9.16
N ILE A 3 9.94 0.50 -8.76
CA ILE A 3 8.52 0.28 -9.05
C ILE A 3 7.71 0.78 -7.86
N ALA A 4 6.99 1.89 -8.03
CA ALA A 4 6.16 2.50 -7.01
C ALA A 4 4.68 2.11 -7.20
N ILE A 5 4.04 1.61 -6.14
CA ILE A 5 2.68 1.07 -6.15
C ILE A 5 1.86 1.71 -5.03
N THR A 6 0.78 2.37 -5.38
CA THR A 6 -0.20 2.88 -4.40
C THR A 6 -1.32 1.87 -4.20
N LEU A 7 -1.51 1.38 -2.98
CA LEU A 7 -2.66 0.56 -2.64
C LEU A 7 -3.88 1.46 -2.44
N VAL A 8 -4.96 1.17 -3.15
CA VAL A 8 -6.16 2.02 -3.13
C VAL A 8 -7.42 1.24 -2.74
N CYS A 9 -8.23 1.85 -1.92
CA CYS A 9 -9.64 1.50 -1.65
C CYS A 9 -10.26 2.59 -0.77
N ASN A 10 -11.50 2.95 -1.00
CA ASN A 10 -12.22 3.97 -0.21
C ASN A 10 -12.95 3.40 1.01
N LYS A 11 -12.58 2.21 1.47
CA LYS A 11 -13.21 1.56 2.63
C LYS A 11 -12.17 1.00 3.60
N GLY A 12 -12.43 1.17 4.90
CA GLY A 12 -11.64 0.53 5.95
C GLY A 12 -11.92 -0.98 6.04
N GLY A 13 -10.95 -1.72 6.57
CA GLY A 13 -11.09 -3.15 6.83
C GLY A 13 -11.04 -4.07 5.61
N VAL A 14 -10.63 -3.58 4.45
CA VAL A 14 -10.49 -4.41 3.24
C VAL A 14 -9.17 -5.19 3.18
N GLY A 15 -8.31 -5.08 4.16
CA GLY A 15 -7.01 -5.74 4.19
C GLY A 15 -5.91 -5.03 3.42
N ARG A 16 -6.00 -3.71 3.22
CA ARG A 16 -5.01 -2.91 2.50
C ARG A 16 -3.65 -2.92 3.21
N SER A 17 -3.59 -2.47 4.46
CA SER A 17 -2.37 -2.49 5.29
C SER A 17 -1.82 -3.90 5.46
N THR A 18 -2.70 -4.88 5.68
CA THR A 18 -2.31 -6.30 5.74
C THR A 18 -1.68 -6.77 4.43
N THR A 19 -2.18 -6.29 3.28
CA THR A 19 -1.60 -6.60 1.97
C THR A 19 -0.24 -5.93 1.81
N ALA A 20 -0.10 -4.62 2.15
CA ALA A 20 1.18 -3.92 2.12
C ALA A 20 2.25 -4.67 2.91
N GLN A 21 1.94 -5.04 4.15
CA GLN A 21 2.84 -5.76 5.06
C GLN A 21 3.29 -7.11 4.49
N ASN A 22 2.34 -7.93 4.06
CA ASN A 22 2.64 -9.31 3.65
C ASN A 22 3.26 -9.39 2.26
N VAL A 23 2.83 -8.55 1.32
CA VAL A 23 3.45 -8.45 -0.01
C VAL A 23 4.85 -7.86 0.09
N GLY A 24 5.03 -6.77 0.87
CA GLY A 24 6.34 -6.17 1.10
C GLY A 24 7.32 -7.16 1.75
N TRP A 25 6.87 -7.91 2.76
CA TRP A 25 7.66 -8.96 3.38
C TRP A 25 8.06 -10.05 2.35
N ARG A 26 7.10 -10.50 1.53
CA ARG A 26 7.34 -11.57 0.54
C ARG A 26 8.32 -11.13 -0.55
N LEU A 27 8.20 -9.88 -1.03
CA LEU A 27 9.16 -9.27 -1.97
C LEU A 27 10.57 -9.21 -1.36
N ALA A 28 10.69 -8.70 -0.13
CA ALA A 28 11.96 -8.62 0.59
C ALA A 28 12.59 -10.02 0.80
N LYS A 29 11.78 -11.03 1.10
CA LYS A 29 12.22 -12.43 1.20
C LYS A 29 12.69 -12.98 -0.14
N SER A 30 12.23 -12.45 -1.25
CA SER A 30 12.69 -12.76 -2.62
C SER A 30 13.91 -11.92 -3.05
N ASN A 31 14.61 -11.30 -2.10
CA ASN A 31 15.80 -10.46 -2.26
C ASN A 31 15.58 -9.14 -2.99
N TYR A 32 14.35 -8.66 -3.14
CA TYR A 32 14.10 -7.29 -3.57
C TYR A 32 14.32 -6.33 -2.40
N LYS A 33 14.86 -5.14 -2.68
CA LYS A 33 14.90 -4.03 -1.72
C LYS A 33 13.56 -3.31 -1.75
N VAL A 34 12.85 -3.29 -0.62
CA VAL A 34 11.49 -2.78 -0.52
C VAL A 34 11.41 -1.65 0.49
N LEU A 35 10.76 -0.56 0.13
CA LEU A 35 10.29 0.47 1.05
C LEU A 35 8.78 0.40 1.15
N ILE A 36 8.25 0.36 2.37
CA ILE A 36 6.83 0.64 2.62
C ILE A 36 6.72 2.04 3.20
N VAL A 37 5.79 2.82 2.65
CA VAL A 37 5.43 4.15 3.14
C VAL A 37 4.02 4.06 3.72
N ASP A 38 3.90 4.19 5.03
CA ASP A 38 2.63 4.16 5.73
C ASP A 38 2.04 5.57 5.79
N LEU A 39 0.91 5.77 5.12
CA LEU A 39 0.20 7.05 5.00
C LEU A 39 -1.10 7.07 5.83
N ASP A 40 -1.33 6.07 6.67
CA ASP A 40 -2.50 6.00 7.55
C ASP A 40 -2.10 6.42 8.98
N SER A 41 -2.78 7.42 9.54
CA SER A 41 -2.57 7.87 10.93
C SER A 41 -2.86 6.78 11.97
N GLN A 42 -3.59 5.72 11.61
CA GLN A 42 -3.75 4.55 12.47
C GLN A 42 -2.44 3.74 12.62
N ALA A 43 -1.44 3.98 11.78
CA ALA A 43 -0.11 3.42 11.83
C ALA A 43 -0.04 1.88 11.94
N ASN A 44 -1.06 1.17 11.45
CA ASN A 44 -1.15 -0.29 11.56
C ASN A 44 0.04 -1.01 10.88
N THR A 45 0.47 -0.50 9.73
CA THR A 45 1.63 -1.03 9.02
C THR A 45 2.92 -0.71 9.77
N SER A 46 3.02 0.49 10.32
CA SER A 46 4.18 0.93 11.09
C SER A 46 4.38 0.13 12.36
N ILE A 47 3.33 -0.03 13.16
CA ILE A 47 3.39 -0.81 14.40
C ILE A 47 3.74 -2.28 14.11
N THR A 48 3.19 -2.84 13.03
CA THR A 48 3.44 -4.24 12.66
C THR A 48 4.87 -4.48 12.18
N LEU A 49 5.46 -3.59 11.40
CA LEU A 49 6.74 -3.84 10.73
C LEU A 49 7.95 -3.25 11.44
N CYS A 50 7.79 -2.12 12.12
CA CYS A 50 8.90 -1.45 12.77
C CYS A 50 9.57 -2.36 13.81
N LYS A 51 10.89 -2.33 13.85
CA LYS A 51 11.67 -3.13 14.80
C LYS A 51 11.39 -2.71 16.24
N ASP A 52 11.28 -1.42 16.46
CA ASP A 52 10.96 -0.81 17.75
C ASP A 52 10.20 0.50 17.48
N TYR A 53 8.86 0.40 17.44
CA TYR A 53 8.02 1.54 17.08
C TYR A 53 8.12 2.66 18.12
N GLU A 54 8.11 2.33 19.40
CA GLU A 54 8.16 3.32 20.48
C GLU A 54 9.48 4.09 20.46
N ALA A 55 10.60 3.39 20.40
CA ALA A 55 11.91 4.03 20.41
C ALA A 55 12.20 4.83 19.12
N LEU A 56 11.88 4.29 17.96
CA LEU A 56 12.27 4.90 16.69
C LEU A 56 11.27 5.94 16.20
N VAL A 57 9.97 5.66 16.31
CA VAL A 57 8.94 6.53 15.75
C VAL A 57 8.48 7.57 16.76
N ILE A 58 8.18 7.17 17.98
CA ILE A 58 7.64 8.08 18.99
C ILE A 58 8.76 8.88 19.66
N THR A 59 9.79 8.21 20.19
CA THR A 59 10.84 8.87 20.96
C THR A 59 11.86 9.57 20.06
N ALA A 60 12.42 8.87 19.06
CA ALA A 60 13.42 9.44 18.14
C ALA A 60 12.80 10.22 16.97
N LYS A 61 11.47 10.32 16.90
CA LYS A 61 10.71 11.09 15.92
C LYS A 61 11.04 10.77 14.45
N LYS A 62 11.32 9.50 14.15
CA LYS A 62 11.58 9.03 12.79
C LYS A 62 10.29 8.58 12.13
N SER A 63 9.57 9.53 11.54
CA SER A 63 8.30 9.27 10.88
C SER A 63 8.08 10.18 9.68
N ILE A 64 7.13 9.81 8.83
CA ILE A 64 6.66 10.67 7.73
C ILE A 64 6.10 12.00 8.25
N THR A 65 5.47 12.00 9.42
CA THR A 65 4.96 13.20 10.08
C THR A 65 6.08 14.21 10.33
N GLU A 66 7.16 13.76 10.95
CA GLU A 66 8.30 14.62 11.26
C GLU A 66 9.07 15.02 9.99
N MET A 67 9.19 14.10 9.02
CA MET A 67 9.74 14.40 7.71
C MET A 67 8.99 15.55 7.01
N LEU A 68 7.65 15.54 7.08
CA LEU A 68 6.82 16.57 6.45
C LEU A 68 6.87 17.92 7.20
N LYS A 69 7.11 17.90 8.50
CA LYS A 69 7.28 19.11 9.33
C LYS A 69 8.68 19.73 9.15
N SER A 70 9.67 18.91 8.77
CA SER A 70 11.05 19.37 8.66
C SER A 70 11.34 20.10 7.37
N ASN A 71 12.28 21.02 7.39
CA ASN A 71 12.87 21.63 6.21
C ASN A 71 14.13 20.89 5.74
N ASP A 72 14.44 19.72 6.32
CA ASP A 72 15.61 18.94 6.00
C ASP A 72 15.52 18.36 4.58
N LYS A 73 16.65 18.33 3.90
CA LYS A 73 16.78 17.71 2.57
C LYS A 73 17.07 16.21 2.62
N TYR A 74 17.38 15.66 3.81
CA TYR A 74 17.83 14.27 3.99
C TYR A 74 16.72 13.40 4.57
N PHE A 75 15.76 13.01 3.73
CA PHE A 75 14.61 12.19 4.15
C PHE A 75 14.97 10.76 4.50
N THR A 76 16.17 10.30 4.14
CA THR A 76 16.69 8.98 4.55
C THR A 76 16.77 8.82 6.04
N ASP A 77 16.92 9.91 6.80
CA ASP A 77 17.05 9.88 8.25
C ASP A 77 15.73 9.50 8.95
N TYR A 78 14.61 9.65 8.26
CA TYR A 78 13.27 9.28 8.74
C TYR A 78 12.88 7.84 8.40
N ILE A 79 13.64 7.17 7.51
CA ILE A 79 13.41 5.77 7.19
C ILE A 79 13.94 4.90 8.32
N VAL A 80 13.09 4.02 8.82
CA VAL A 80 13.42 3.11 9.93
C VAL A 80 13.57 1.67 9.43
N PRO A 81 14.48 0.89 10.02
CA PRO A 81 14.61 -0.52 9.70
C PRO A 81 13.41 -1.29 10.23
N THR A 82 13.00 -2.32 9.48
CA THR A 82 12.05 -3.31 9.97
C THR A 82 12.76 -4.50 10.61
N ARG A 83 11.97 -5.47 11.10
CA ARG A 83 12.50 -6.76 11.55
C ARG A 83 12.99 -7.65 10.39
N HIS A 84 12.75 -7.23 9.14
CA HIS A 84 13.08 -8.00 7.94
C HIS A 84 14.20 -7.36 7.15
N LYS A 85 15.20 -8.17 6.81
CA LYS A 85 16.24 -7.75 5.88
C LYS A 85 15.62 -7.37 4.53
N ASN A 86 16.12 -6.32 3.89
CA ASN A 86 15.67 -5.76 2.62
C ASN A 86 14.25 -5.13 2.66
N LEU A 87 13.67 -4.91 3.82
CA LEU A 87 12.41 -4.21 4.00
C LEU A 87 12.63 -3.03 4.95
N ASP A 88 12.56 -1.84 4.41
CA ASP A 88 12.59 -0.59 5.16
C ASP A 88 11.19 0.03 5.23
N LEU A 89 11.00 0.96 6.14
CA LEU A 89 9.72 1.59 6.43
C LEU A 89 9.89 3.10 6.61
N LEU A 90 9.09 3.89 5.91
CA LEU A 90 8.78 5.25 6.30
C LEU A 90 7.51 5.20 7.13
N ALA A 91 7.69 5.29 8.46
CA ALA A 91 6.63 5.01 9.41
C ALA A 91 5.64 6.17 9.57
N SER A 92 4.39 5.84 9.85
CA SER A 92 3.33 6.76 10.25
C SER A 92 3.26 6.92 11.77
N SER A 93 2.56 7.95 12.20
CA SER A 93 2.16 8.17 13.59
C SER A 93 0.75 8.77 13.65
N TRP A 94 0.11 8.73 14.82
CA TRP A 94 -1.21 9.33 15.05
C TRP A 94 -1.28 10.84 14.72
N GLU A 95 -0.15 11.53 14.76
CA GLU A 95 -0.05 12.96 14.43
C GLU A 95 -0.20 13.25 12.92
N LEU A 96 -0.18 12.24 12.07
CA LEU A 96 -0.23 12.42 10.61
C LEU A 96 -1.51 13.13 10.14
N ASP A 97 -2.64 12.92 10.82
CA ASP A 97 -3.90 13.62 10.53
C ASP A 97 -3.78 15.14 10.71
N MET A 98 -3.05 15.59 11.71
CA MET A 98 -2.80 17.02 11.93
C MET A 98 -1.89 17.58 10.84
N THR A 99 -0.92 16.79 10.41
CA THR A 99 0.02 17.17 9.33
C THR A 99 -0.69 17.30 7.98
N GLU A 100 -1.72 16.49 7.70
CA GLU A 100 -2.55 16.66 6.49
C GLU A 100 -3.17 18.06 6.41
N SER A 101 -3.66 18.58 7.54
CA SER A 101 -4.23 19.93 7.60
C SER A 101 -3.19 21.01 7.33
N MET A 102 -1.94 20.82 7.76
CA MET A 102 -0.84 21.74 7.44
C MET A 102 -0.49 21.69 5.94
N ILE A 103 -0.38 20.50 5.37
CA ILE A 103 -0.08 20.32 3.93
C ILE A 103 -1.16 20.95 3.06
N ARG A 104 -2.43 20.92 3.45
CA ARG A 104 -3.53 21.55 2.68
C ARG A 104 -3.33 23.04 2.45
N ASN A 105 -2.63 23.71 3.35
CA ASN A 105 -2.35 25.15 3.30
C ASN A 105 -1.05 25.51 2.56
N GLU A 106 -0.28 24.51 2.13
CA GLU A 106 0.94 24.72 1.36
C GLU A 106 0.63 25.15 -0.09
N SER A 107 1.61 25.79 -0.72
CA SER A 107 1.50 26.23 -2.13
C SER A 107 1.36 25.05 -3.11
N SER A 108 1.86 23.88 -2.76
CA SER A 108 1.84 22.65 -3.56
C SER A 108 1.41 21.43 -2.74
N PRO A 109 0.17 21.37 -2.24
CA PRO A 109 -0.25 20.36 -1.27
C PRO A 109 -0.27 18.92 -1.81
N ASN A 110 -0.33 18.76 -3.13
CA ASN A 110 -0.43 17.45 -3.78
C ASN A 110 0.93 16.84 -4.16
N THR A 111 2.03 17.57 -4.00
CA THR A 111 3.36 17.12 -4.44
C THR A 111 4.39 17.01 -3.31
N GLN A 112 3.96 17.17 -2.06
CA GLN A 112 4.83 17.15 -0.89
C GLN A 112 5.66 15.87 -0.77
N LEU A 113 5.07 14.71 -1.07
CA LEU A 113 5.81 13.45 -1.07
C LEU A 113 6.79 13.35 -2.24
N ARG A 114 6.38 13.80 -3.44
CA ARG A 114 7.26 13.79 -4.61
C ARG A 114 8.51 14.63 -4.34
N ASP A 115 8.30 15.86 -3.90
CA ASP A 115 9.39 16.81 -3.71
C ASP A 115 10.41 16.35 -2.66
N ARG A 116 10.03 15.39 -1.81
CA ARG A 116 10.84 14.82 -0.73
C ARG A 116 11.35 13.39 -0.98
N LEU A 117 10.59 12.54 -1.68
CA LEU A 117 10.92 11.11 -1.85
C LEU A 117 11.58 10.77 -3.18
N ASP A 118 11.32 11.52 -4.27
CA ASP A 118 11.88 11.21 -5.60
C ASP A 118 13.39 11.15 -5.60
N VAL A 119 14.05 12.08 -4.91
CA VAL A 119 15.51 12.18 -4.88
C VAL A 119 16.18 11.04 -4.07
N VAL A 120 15.45 10.45 -3.13
CA VAL A 120 16.00 9.51 -2.13
C VAL A 120 15.76 8.06 -2.50
N CYS A 121 14.68 7.79 -3.21
CA CYS A 121 14.22 6.43 -3.50
C CYS A 121 14.68 5.91 -4.87
N GLU A 122 15.10 6.79 -5.79
CA GLU A 122 15.69 6.37 -7.06
C GLU A 122 16.95 5.53 -6.79
N ASP A 123 16.98 4.32 -7.35
CA ASP A 123 18.08 3.37 -7.28
C ASP A 123 18.36 2.71 -5.90
N LYS A 124 17.69 3.11 -4.82
CA LYS A 124 17.85 2.44 -3.51
C LYS A 124 16.93 1.25 -3.34
N TYR A 125 15.72 1.33 -3.86
CA TYR A 125 14.68 0.31 -3.72
C TYR A 125 14.23 -0.24 -5.07
N ASP A 126 13.93 -1.55 -5.11
CA ASP A 126 13.29 -2.19 -6.27
C ASP A 126 11.79 -1.91 -6.28
N PHE A 127 11.18 -1.90 -5.08
CA PHE A 127 9.76 -1.63 -4.88
C PHE A 127 9.52 -0.58 -3.79
N ILE A 128 8.55 0.30 -4.05
CA ILE A 128 8.01 1.23 -3.06
C ILE A 128 6.51 0.98 -2.98
N ILE A 129 5.98 0.68 -1.80
CA ILE A 129 4.55 0.40 -1.58
C ILE A 129 3.98 1.50 -0.68
N TYR A 130 2.99 2.24 -1.18
CA TYR A 130 2.25 3.24 -0.42
C TYR A 130 0.98 2.62 0.16
N ASP A 131 0.93 2.49 1.48
CA ASP A 131 -0.26 2.09 2.23
C ASP A 131 -1.07 3.35 2.58
N THR A 132 -2.22 3.53 1.93
CA THR A 132 -3.01 4.76 2.02
C THR A 132 -4.14 4.65 3.06
N PRO A 133 -4.63 5.78 3.62
CA PRO A 133 -5.77 5.76 4.54
C PRO A 133 -7.09 5.43 3.83
N PRO A 134 -8.15 4.99 4.58
CA PRO A 134 -9.45 4.64 4.01
C PRO A 134 -10.34 5.85 3.67
N ARG A 135 -9.77 7.03 3.49
CA ARG A 135 -10.50 8.28 3.29
C ARG A 135 -10.74 8.59 1.81
N LYS A 136 -11.84 9.30 1.50
CA LYS A 136 -12.24 9.57 0.11
C LYS A 136 -11.47 10.73 -0.55
N THR A 137 -11.01 11.70 0.23
CA THR A 137 -10.40 12.95 -0.25
C THR A 137 -9.17 13.31 0.56
N ASP A 138 -8.27 12.36 0.71
CA ASP A 138 -7.05 12.52 1.48
C ASP A 138 -5.91 13.03 0.58
N LYS A 139 -5.19 14.06 1.04
CA LYS A 139 -4.04 14.61 0.31
C LYS A 139 -2.90 13.62 0.17
N PHE A 140 -2.76 12.71 1.11
CA PHE A 140 -1.75 11.65 1.02
C PHE A 140 -2.05 10.65 -0.10
N ILE A 141 -3.34 10.37 -0.38
CA ILE A 141 -3.71 9.54 -1.54
C ILE A 141 -3.30 10.24 -2.85
N HIS A 142 -3.58 11.54 -3.00
CA HIS A 142 -3.15 12.29 -4.18
C HIS A 142 -1.62 12.28 -4.32
N ASN A 143 -0.90 12.58 -3.24
CA ASN A 143 0.55 12.56 -3.22
C ASN A 143 1.11 11.19 -3.63
N ALA A 144 0.58 10.09 -3.07
CA ALA A 144 1.01 8.74 -3.40
C ALA A 144 0.74 8.39 -4.88
N LEU A 145 -0.45 8.75 -5.40
CA LEU A 145 -0.81 8.48 -6.80
C LEU A 145 0.09 9.25 -7.78
N ILE A 146 0.46 10.50 -7.48
CA ILE A 146 1.32 11.32 -8.36
C ILE A 146 2.70 10.70 -8.55
N ILE A 147 3.27 10.10 -7.51
CA ILE A 147 4.64 9.54 -7.53
C ILE A 147 4.68 8.05 -7.84
N SER A 148 3.53 7.41 -8.04
CA SER A 148 3.48 5.98 -8.31
C SER A 148 3.44 5.66 -9.80
N ASN A 149 4.04 4.54 -10.17
CA ASN A 149 3.93 3.95 -11.52
C ASN A 149 2.62 3.19 -11.65
N TYR A 150 2.12 2.62 -10.53
CA TYR A 150 0.97 1.75 -10.52
C TYR A 150 0.05 2.04 -9.34
N TYR A 151 -1.27 1.83 -9.53
CA TYR A 151 -2.23 1.72 -8.45
C TYR A 151 -2.82 0.31 -8.38
N TRP A 152 -3.10 -0.15 -7.18
CA TRP A 152 -3.59 -1.49 -6.95
C TRP A 152 -4.82 -1.48 -6.06
N TYR A 153 -5.99 -1.82 -6.63
CA TYR A 153 -7.22 -1.95 -5.87
C TYR A 153 -7.21 -3.19 -4.99
N ILE A 154 -7.47 -2.99 -3.70
CA ILE A 154 -7.68 -4.06 -2.73
C ILE A 154 -9.18 -4.11 -2.40
N VAL A 155 -9.84 -5.23 -2.71
CA VAL A 155 -11.29 -5.36 -2.63
C VAL A 155 -11.67 -6.50 -1.70
N SER A 156 -12.41 -6.20 -0.62
CA SER A 156 -12.97 -7.24 0.26
C SER A 156 -14.14 -7.95 -0.40
N SER A 157 -14.17 -9.28 -0.34
CA SER A 157 -15.31 -10.09 -0.77
C SER A 157 -16.42 -10.23 0.27
N GLU A 158 -16.27 -9.63 1.47
CA GLU A 158 -17.28 -9.74 2.54
C GLU A 158 -18.52 -8.90 2.30
N ASN A 159 -18.40 -7.83 1.52
CA ASN A 159 -19.57 -6.99 1.24
C ASN A 159 -19.40 -6.17 -0.05
N ARG A 160 -20.55 -5.82 -0.63
CA ARG A 160 -20.67 -5.07 -1.88
C ARG A 160 -20.20 -3.61 -1.78
N TRP A 161 -20.26 -3.01 -0.60
CA TRP A 161 -19.96 -1.58 -0.39
C TRP A 161 -18.57 -1.14 -0.84
N ALA A 162 -17.61 -2.07 -0.88
CA ALA A 162 -16.27 -1.79 -1.39
C ALA A 162 -16.28 -1.42 -2.89
N LEU A 163 -17.23 -1.98 -3.65
CA LEU A 163 -17.41 -1.68 -5.08
C LEU A 163 -18.16 -0.37 -5.31
N ASP A 164 -19.12 -0.03 -4.45
CA ASP A 164 -19.88 1.22 -4.53
C ASP A 164 -18.99 2.45 -4.32
N ALA A 165 -17.85 2.28 -3.67
CA ALA A 165 -16.87 3.34 -3.45
C ALA A 165 -15.85 3.51 -4.60
N LYS A 166 -15.82 2.57 -5.57
CA LYS A 166 -14.87 2.63 -6.71
C LYS A 166 -15.01 3.89 -7.57
N PRO A 167 -16.21 4.36 -7.96
CA PRO A 167 -16.31 5.57 -8.78
C PRO A 167 -15.67 6.82 -8.18
N ILE A 168 -15.63 6.91 -6.85
CA ILE A 168 -15.01 8.04 -6.16
C ILE A 168 -13.48 7.97 -6.30
N MET A 169 -12.90 6.78 -6.14
CA MET A 169 -11.45 6.58 -6.31
C MET A 169 -11.06 6.74 -7.78
N ASP A 170 -11.87 6.22 -8.71
CA ASP A 170 -11.62 6.39 -10.14
C ASP A 170 -11.61 7.87 -10.53
N LYS A 171 -12.51 8.68 -9.96
CA LYS A 171 -12.47 10.13 -10.12
C LYS A 171 -11.17 10.72 -9.58
N THR A 172 -10.73 10.32 -8.38
CA THR A 172 -9.45 10.78 -7.81
C THR A 172 -8.28 10.42 -8.71
N ILE A 173 -8.22 9.19 -9.21
CA ILE A 173 -7.17 8.73 -10.14
C ILE A 173 -7.22 9.56 -11.44
N LYS A 174 -8.41 9.79 -11.99
CA LYS A 174 -8.61 10.61 -13.17
C LYS A 174 -8.14 12.06 -12.96
N ASP A 175 -8.52 12.66 -11.84
CA ASP A 175 -8.09 14.03 -11.49
C ASP A 175 -6.57 14.14 -11.39
N VAL A 176 -5.90 13.15 -10.81
CA VAL A 176 -4.43 13.09 -10.71
C VAL A 176 -3.78 12.92 -12.08
N THR A 177 -4.33 12.07 -12.95
CA THR A 177 -3.78 11.82 -14.30
C THR A 177 -4.00 12.99 -15.23
N GLU A 178 -5.20 13.57 -15.29
CA GLU A 178 -5.56 14.61 -16.25
C GLU A 178 -5.08 16.00 -15.81
N SER A 179 -5.21 16.32 -14.50
CA SER A 179 -4.91 17.68 -14.01
C SER A 179 -3.45 17.83 -13.53
N MET A 180 -2.78 16.72 -13.14
CA MET A 180 -1.44 16.76 -12.58
C MET A 180 -0.40 16.01 -13.43
N GLY A 181 -0.83 15.42 -14.56
CA GLY A 181 0.05 14.77 -15.52
C GLY A 181 0.69 13.45 -15.01
N ALA A 182 0.12 12.83 -13.98
CA ALA A 182 0.64 11.56 -13.46
C ALA A 182 0.45 10.43 -14.50
N ARG A 183 1.48 9.61 -14.68
CA ARG A 183 1.47 8.46 -15.58
C ARG A 183 1.34 7.17 -14.78
N ILE A 184 0.15 6.94 -14.22
CA ILE A 184 -0.11 5.79 -13.36
C ILE A 184 -0.97 4.74 -14.08
N GLN A 185 -0.64 3.45 -13.90
CA GLN A 185 -1.34 2.34 -14.54
C GLN A 185 -2.01 1.42 -13.51
N PRO A 186 -3.13 0.76 -13.87
CA PRO A 186 -3.77 -0.20 -13.00
C PRO A 186 -3.00 -1.53 -12.93
N ILE A 187 -3.01 -2.14 -11.74
CA ILE A 187 -2.73 -3.55 -11.54
C ILE A 187 -4.09 -4.27 -11.41
N PRO A 188 -4.28 -5.50 -11.94
CA PRO A 188 -5.48 -6.29 -11.70
C PRO A 188 -5.86 -6.33 -10.23
N ALA A 189 -7.14 -6.08 -9.90
CA ALA A 189 -7.59 -5.90 -8.54
C ALA A 189 -7.41 -7.19 -7.70
N LEU A 190 -6.93 -7.06 -6.46
CA LEU A 190 -6.78 -8.18 -5.53
C LEU A 190 -8.03 -8.35 -4.69
N ILE A 191 -8.61 -9.55 -4.71
CA ILE A 191 -9.73 -9.93 -3.85
C ILE A 191 -9.19 -10.45 -2.51
N THR A 192 -9.64 -9.85 -1.42
CA THR A 192 -9.29 -10.19 -0.04
C THR A 192 -10.50 -10.69 0.75
N LEU A 193 -10.24 -11.22 1.93
CA LEU A 193 -11.26 -11.76 2.86
C LEU A 193 -12.19 -12.76 2.17
N TYR A 194 -11.65 -13.52 1.22
CA TYR A 194 -12.40 -14.47 0.41
C TYR A 194 -12.80 -15.70 1.22
N ARG A 195 -14.09 -16.00 1.21
CA ARG A 195 -14.63 -17.22 1.85
C ARG A 195 -15.10 -18.19 0.78
N ARG A 196 -14.39 -19.30 0.65
CA ARG A 196 -14.77 -20.39 -0.24
C ARG A 196 -16.16 -20.91 0.15
N ARG A 197 -17.01 -21.21 -0.82
CA ARG A 197 -18.41 -21.65 -0.63
C ARG A 197 -19.35 -20.61 0.00
N ASN A 198 -19.00 -19.33 0.00
CA ASN A 198 -19.87 -18.26 0.41
C ASN A 198 -20.47 -17.58 -0.84
N ALA A 199 -21.80 -17.57 -0.96
CA ALA A 199 -22.50 -17.01 -2.10
C ALA A 199 -22.20 -15.50 -2.30
N LEU A 200 -22.09 -14.75 -1.20
CA LEU A 200 -21.73 -13.33 -1.27
C LEU A 200 -20.33 -13.11 -1.83
N SER A 201 -19.33 -13.89 -1.37
CA SER A 201 -17.97 -13.79 -1.91
C SER A 201 -17.94 -14.10 -3.41
N THR A 202 -18.69 -15.11 -3.86
CA THR A 202 -18.81 -15.45 -5.29
C THR A 202 -19.46 -14.29 -6.07
N LEU A 203 -20.55 -13.73 -5.56
CA LEU A 203 -21.25 -12.60 -6.19
C LEU A 203 -20.33 -11.38 -6.33
N VAL A 204 -19.59 -11.03 -5.27
CA VAL A 204 -18.65 -9.89 -5.30
C VAL A 204 -17.55 -10.13 -6.33
N VAL A 205 -16.97 -11.32 -6.41
CA VAL A 205 -15.96 -11.68 -7.42
C VAL A 205 -16.51 -11.51 -8.84
N GLU A 206 -17.72 -11.99 -9.12
CA GLU A 206 -18.35 -11.84 -10.45
C GLU A 206 -18.64 -10.36 -10.78
N GLN A 207 -19.00 -9.57 -9.81
CA GLN A 207 -19.14 -8.13 -9.99
C GLN A 207 -17.81 -7.44 -10.25
N CYS A 208 -16.75 -7.82 -9.53
CA CYS A 208 -15.40 -7.31 -9.78
C CYS A 208 -14.94 -7.57 -11.21
N LYS A 209 -15.17 -8.77 -11.75
CA LYS A 209 -14.85 -9.09 -13.16
C LYS A 209 -15.53 -8.18 -14.17
N LYS A 210 -16.71 -7.65 -13.84
CA LYS A 210 -17.47 -6.72 -14.71
C LYS A 210 -17.05 -5.27 -14.56
N ILE A 211 -16.60 -4.88 -13.35
CA ILE A 211 -16.34 -3.49 -12.99
C ILE A 211 -14.87 -3.10 -13.25
N PHE A 212 -13.93 -4.06 -13.09
CA PHE A 212 -12.52 -3.84 -13.36
C PHE A 212 -12.19 -4.31 -14.78
N ASP A 213 -12.22 -3.38 -15.74
CA ASP A 213 -11.90 -3.61 -17.17
C ASP A 213 -10.46 -4.11 -17.40
N TYR A 214 -9.54 -3.73 -16.48
CA TYR A 214 -8.16 -4.23 -16.44
C TYR A 214 -8.02 -5.56 -15.68
N GLY A 215 -9.13 -6.17 -15.26
CA GLY A 215 -9.20 -7.50 -14.67
C GLY A 215 -9.01 -7.56 -13.17
N ILE A 216 -9.11 -8.78 -12.65
CA ILE A 216 -8.80 -9.16 -11.27
C ILE A 216 -7.69 -10.20 -11.24
N MET A 217 -6.93 -10.26 -10.17
CA MET A 217 -5.92 -11.29 -9.97
C MET A 217 -6.55 -12.68 -9.86
N LYS A 218 -5.83 -13.70 -10.33
CA LYS A 218 -6.21 -15.11 -10.12
C LYS A 218 -6.08 -15.51 -8.67
N ALA A 219 -5.05 -14.98 -7.99
CA ALA A 219 -4.86 -15.15 -6.56
C ALA A 219 -5.93 -14.38 -5.78
N THR A 220 -6.45 -15.01 -4.74
CA THR A 220 -7.36 -14.39 -3.76
C THR A 220 -6.82 -14.63 -2.37
N ILE A 221 -7.01 -13.68 -1.47
CA ILE A 221 -6.58 -13.81 -0.07
C ILE A 221 -7.78 -14.25 0.76
N ARG A 222 -7.71 -15.45 1.31
CA ARG A 222 -8.78 -16.01 2.15
C ARG A 222 -8.91 -15.30 3.49
N ASP A 223 -10.14 -15.27 4.02
CA ASP A 223 -10.42 -14.90 5.39
C ASP A 223 -10.06 -16.06 6.32
N THR A 224 -9.17 -15.85 7.29
CA THR A 224 -8.75 -16.88 8.24
C THR A 224 -8.56 -16.34 9.65
N THR A 225 -8.71 -17.23 10.62
CA THR A 225 -8.43 -16.92 12.03
C THR A 225 -6.93 -16.64 12.24
N GLU A 226 -6.04 -17.33 11.49
CA GLU A 226 -4.59 -17.12 11.55
C GLU A 226 -4.23 -15.69 11.16
N MET A 227 -4.86 -15.14 10.12
CA MET A 227 -4.61 -13.75 9.69
C MET A 227 -5.04 -12.75 10.76
N ARG A 228 -6.20 -12.97 11.40
CA ARG A 228 -6.67 -12.12 12.51
C ARG A 228 -5.73 -12.21 13.73
N LYS A 229 -5.24 -13.41 14.06
CA LYS A 229 -4.29 -13.60 15.14
C LYS A 229 -2.93 -12.95 14.84
N SER A 230 -2.41 -13.09 13.62
CA SER A 230 -1.16 -12.43 13.24
C SER A 230 -1.27 -10.90 13.36
N SER A 231 -2.36 -10.32 12.91
CA SER A 231 -2.63 -8.88 13.06
C SER A 231 -2.73 -8.45 14.52
N ALA A 232 -3.42 -9.23 15.36
CA ALA A 232 -3.53 -8.95 16.80
C ALA A 232 -2.18 -9.05 17.55
N MET A 233 -1.23 -9.81 17.02
CA MET A 233 0.12 -9.96 17.55
C MET A 233 1.13 -9.01 16.90
N TYR A 234 0.68 -8.07 16.06
CA TYR A 234 1.54 -7.17 15.28
C TYR A 234 2.62 -7.92 14.51
N GLN A 235 2.22 -8.98 13.81
CA GLN A 235 3.09 -9.81 13.00
C GLN A 235 2.54 -9.97 11.59
N THR A 236 3.42 -10.07 10.60
CA THR A 236 3.01 -10.58 9.28
C THR A 236 2.57 -12.03 9.41
N ILE A 237 1.79 -12.53 8.44
CA ILE A 237 1.40 -13.95 8.47
C ILE A 237 2.61 -14.87 8.36
N TYR A 238 3.68 -14.45 7.73
CA TYR A 238 4.89 -15.23 7.56
C TYR A 238 5.70 -15.34 8.85
N GLU A 239 5.68 -14.31 9.71
CA GLU A 239 6.26 -14.37 11.05
C GLU A 239 5.41 -15.22 11.98
N TYR A 240 4.09 -15.06 11.92
CA TYR A 240 3.16 -15.78 12.77
C TYR A 240 3.07 -17.27 12.42
N ASN A 241 2.80 -17.57 11.15
CA ASN A 241 2.70 -18.95 10.64
C ASN A 241 2.93 -18.99 9.13
N HIS A 242 4.19 -19.14 8.71
CA HIS A 242 4.56 -19.20 7.29
C HIS A 242 3.97 -20.42 6.55
N ARG A 243 3.49 -21.44 7.26
CA ARG A 243 2.85 -22.64 6.68
C ARG A 243 1.34 -22.47 6.49
N ALA A 244 0.75 -21.41 7.05
CA ALA A 244 -0.68 -21.15 6.92
C ALA A 244 -1.07 -21.03 5.44
N GLU A 245 -2.28 -21.48 5.12
CA GLU A 245 -2.79 -21.41 3.75
C GLU A 245 -2.91 -19.96 3.24
N VAL A 246 -3.20 -19.00 4.13
CA VAL A 246 -3.24 -17.57 3.76
C VAL A 246 -1.84 -17.01 3.47
N ALA A 247 -0.77 -17.57 4.05
CA ALA A 247 0.61 -17.23 3.67
C ALA A 247 0.92 -17.68 2.24
N LYS A 248 0.41 -18.86 1.85
CA LYS A 248 0.50 -19.36 0.46
C LYS A 248 -0.30 -18.48 -0.50
N ASP A 249 -1.45 -17.96 -0.07
CA ASP A 249 -2.25 -17.02 -0.87
C ASP A 249 -1.47 -15.74 -1.16
N TYR A 250 -0.86 -15.11 -0.15
CA TYR A 250 -0.01 -13.94 -0.34
C TYR A 250 1.24 -14.24 -1.18
N THR A 251 1.81 -15.43 -1.06
CA THR A 251 2.92 -15.86 -1.94
C THR A 251 2.48 -15.86 -3.40
N LYS A 252 1.35 -16.50 -3.72
CA LYS A 252 0.79 -16.52 -5.09
C LYS A 252 0.44 -15.14 -5.60
N ALA A 253 -0.18 -14.29 -4.77
CA ALA A 253 -0.52 -12.93 -5.14
C ALA A 253 0.74 -12.09 -5.45
N THR A 254 1.81 -12.26 -4.67
CA THR A 254 3.07 -11.55 -4.91
C THR A 254 3.77 -12.04 -6.19
N GLU A 255 3.75 -13.34 -6.46
CA GLU A 255 4.31 -13.92 -7.68
C GLU A 255 3.53 -13.44 -8.93
N GLU A 256 2.20 -13.42 -8.86
CA GLU A 256 1.34 -12.89 -9.93
C GLU A 256 1.57 -11.39 -10.14
N LEU A 257 1.75 -10.61 -9.06
CA LEU A 257 2.11 -9.19 -9.12
C LEU A 257 3.42 -8.99 -9.90
N ILE A 258 4.47 -9.72 -9.57
CA ILE A 258 5.78 -9.63 -10.25
C ILE A 258 5.64 -9.94 -11.74
N VAL A 259 4.91 -11.00 -12.08
CA VAL A 259 4.69 -11.38 -13.50
C VAL A 259 3.94 -10.28 -14.24
N THR A 260 2.88 -9.73 -13.64
CA THR A 260 2.08 -8.65 -14.24
C THR A 260 2.93 -7.40 -14.50
N LEU A 261 3.73 -6.98 -13.52
CA LEU A 261 4.58 -5.79 -13.65
C LEU A 261 5.66 -5.96 -14.72
N ARG A 262 6.30 -7.13 -14.80
CA ARG A 262 7.29 -7.43 -15.84
C ARG A 262 6.67 -7.39 -17.26
N ALA A 263 5.48 -7.96 -17.42
CA ALA A 263 4.76 -7.94 -18.69
C ALA A 263 4.38 -6.51 -19.14
N THR A 264 4.02 -5.65 -18.19
CA THR A 264 3.69 -4.24 -18.47
C THR A 264 4.94 -3.44 -18.84
N GLN A 265 6.06 -3.63 -18.14
CA GLN A 265 7.32 -2.95 -18.45
C GLN A 265 7.87 -3.33 -19.83
N THR A 266 7.70 -4.58 -20.25
CA THR A 266 8.12 -5.03 -21.59
C THR A 266 7.29 -4.35 -22.67
N LYS A 267 5.98 -4.15 -22.47
CA LYS A 267 5.09 -3.44 -23.41
C LYS A 267 5.40 -1.94 -23.54
N LEU A 268 5.95 -1.32 -22.49
CA LEU A 268 6.28 0.12 -22.50
C LEU A 268 7.64 0.42 -23.16
N LYS A 269 8.47 -0.60 -23.38
CA LYS A 269 9.76 -0.49 -24.06
C LYS A 269 9.68 -0.76 -25.58
N LEU A 270 8.50 -1.15 -26.06
CA LEU A 270 8.16 -1.33 -27.48
C LEU A 270 7.36 -0.13 -27.99
#